data_9ed0916a8b3f133394d300ecaf4fc24d
#
_entry.id   9ed0916a8b3f133394d300ecaf4fc24d
#
_cell.length_a   1.000
_cell.length_b   1.000
_cell.length_c   1.000
_cell.angle_alpha   90.00
_cell.angle_beta   90.00
_cell.angle_gamma   90.00
#
_symmetry.space_group_name_H-M   'P 1'
#
loop_
_entity.id
_entity.type
_entity.pdbx_description
1 polymer ?
#
loop_
_entity_poly.entity_id
_entity_poly.type
_entity_poly.pdbx_seq_one_letter_code
_entity_poly.pdbx_strand_id
1 'polypeptide(L)'
;MRGDAAALAGLDEAARRRLPADAGRLERYVRQETPTGAVDALDALADLVVADARAAGFRGGRVPTTDPASGDAVALDLPGRGPRAGDAPALLLAHHDTVHAVGAVPVRREDGVLHGPGTYDMKGGIVVALAAAELLQDAGLGHRPVRLLVTPDEEVGSPATSGLIRDAAAGAAYALGLEAPGAHGGLKTARRGSTRLRLHVTGQAAHAAVDPGAGVSATEELVDQLLAARRFLAGHPSVLANVGVLADGTRTNVVAEHARADLGLRFVTGASERAVLRHLTDPEPVRSGAEVRAEVLSRRPAWEPGAASAGLLAAVTAAAARVGQEVTGAPAPGAADTNLTGAAGLPTLDGFGPGGGGAHAATEHVRLPTVAARAVLLAATLHGV
;
A
#
# COMPACT_ATOMS: atom_id res chain seq x y z
N MET A 1 -24.28 -1.57 27.76
CA MET A 1 -23.82 -0.15 27.86
C MET A 1 -22.87 0.13 29.03
N ARG A 2 -23.20 -0.18 30.33
CA ARG A 2 -22.21 0.04 31.42
C ARG A 2 -21.01 -0.93 31.37
N GLY A 3 -21.22 -2.17 30.97
CA GLY A 3 -20.16 -3.17 30.81
C GLY A 3 -19.13 -2.81 29.72
N ASP A 4 -19.58 -2.30 28.58
CA ASP A 4 -18.71 -1.93 27.47
C ASP A 4 -17.81 -0.73 27.80
N ALA A 5 -18.30 0.25 28.59
CA ALA A 5 -17.49 1.39 28.99
C ALA A 5 -16.31 0.98 29.89
N ALA A 6 -16.53 0.05 30.82
CA ALA A 6 -15.49 -0.49 31.70
C ALA A 6 -14.47 -1.33 30.86
N ALA A 7 -14.97 -2.16 29.93
CA ALA A 7 -14.13 -2.96 29.06
C ALA A 7 -13.23 -2.08 28.16
N LEU A 8 -13.79 -1.02 27.57
CA LEU A 8 -13.01 -0.06 26.75
C LEU A 8 -11.95 0.67 27.59
N ALA A 9 -12.28 1.10 28.82
CA ALA A 9 -11.33 1.75 29.71
C ALA A 9 -10.15 0.84 30.09
N GLY A 10 -10.32 -0.48 30.09
CA GLY A 10 -9.28 -1.46 30.37
C GLY A 10 -8.36 -1.80 29.18
N LEU A 11 -8.70 -1.38 27.95
CA LEU A 11 -7.95 -1.78 26.76
C LEU A 11 -6.50 -1.29 26.78
N ASP A 12 -6.22 -0.08 27.24
CA ASP A 12 -4.85 0.48 27.24
C ASP A 12 -3.94 -0.33 28.17
N GLU A 13 -4.42 -0.67 29.36
CA GLU A 13 -3.67 -1.52 30.30
C GLU A 13 -3.46 -2.94 29.73
N ALA A 14 -4.50 -3.53 29.11
CA ALA A 14 -4.40 -4.85 28.47
C ALA A 14 -3.38 -4.84 27.33
N ALA A 15 -3.40 -3.80 26.48
CA ALA A 15 -2.43 -3.64 25.38
C ALA A 15 -1.00 -3.47 25.89
N ARG A 16 -0.78 -2.71 26.95
CA ARG A 16 0.55 -2.58 27.57
C ARG A 16 1.08 -3.90 28.14
N ARG A 17 0.22 -4.71 28.77
CA ARG A 17 0.60 -6.05 29.26
C ARG A 17 1.00 -7.00 28.13
N ARG A 18 0.36 -6.87 26.97
CA ARG A 18 0.62 -7.69 25.77
C ARG A 18 1.85 -7.24 24.97
N LEU A 19 2.28 -5.98 25.13
CA LEU A 19 3.33 -5.37 24.33
C LEU A 19 4.61 -6.22 24.18
N PRO A 20 5.11 -6.92 25.22
CA PRO A 20 6.28 -7.80 25.04
C PRO A 20 6.05 -8.92 24.03
N ALA A 21 4.85 -9.52 24.01
CA ALA A 21 4.48 -10.60 23.08
C ALA A 21 4.31 -10.05 21.66
N ASP A 22 3.62 -8.89 21.50
CA ASP A 22 3.42 -8.24 20.22
C ASP A 22 4.74 -7.76 19.61
N ALA A 23 5.65 -7.23 20.43
CA ALA A 23 7.00 -6.86 20.00
C ALA A 23 7.82 -8.08 19.54
N GLY A 24 7.70 -9.22 20.23
CA GLY A 24 8.32 -10.48 19.82
C GLY A 24 7.73 -11.02 18.50
N ARG A 25 6.41 -10.90 18.30
CA ARG A 25 5.74 -11.22 17.04
C ARG A 25 6.27 -10.35 15.90
N LEU A 26 6.33 -9.04 16.10
CA LEU A 26 6.86 -8.11 15.10
C LEU A 26 8.32 -8.44 14.77
N GLU A 27 9.15 -8.69 15.77
CA GLU A 27 10.56 -9.03 15.54
C GLU A 27 10.71 -10.33 14.71
N ARG A 28 9.87 -11.36 14.93
CA ARG A 28 9.85 -12.57 14.10
C ARG A 28 9.49 -12.24 12.63
N TYR A 29 8.47 -11.39 12.40
CA TYR A 29 8.06 -10.99 11.06
C TYR A 29 9.14 -10.20 10.34
N VAL A 30 9.83 -9.34 11.04
CA VAL A 30 10.90 -8.49 10.49
C VAL A 30 12.15 -9.31 10.16
N ARG A 31 12.49 -10.32 10.99
CA ARG A 31 13.61 -11.26 10.71
C ARG A 31 13.34 -12.16 9.51
N GLN A 32 12.07 -12.38 9.16
CA GLN A 32 11.67 -12.95 7.88
C GLN A 32 11.67 -11.81 6.86
N GLU A 33 12.84 -11.54 6.27
CA GLU A 33 12.98 -10.49 5.26
C GLU A 33 12.26 -10.88 3.97
N THR A 34 11.42 -10.00 3.44
CA THR A 34 10.50 -10.27 2.33
C THR A 34 10.61 -9.22 1.22
N PRO A 35 11.74 -9.14 0.51
CA PRO A 35 11.81 -8.30 -0.68
C PRO A 35 10.70 -8.67 -1.67
N THR A 36 10.06 -7.68 -2.29
CA THR A 36 9.05 -7.93 -3.33
C THR A 36 9.61 -8.88 -4.40
N GLY A 37 8.86 -9.93 -4.73
CA GLY A 37 9.27 -10.98 -5.69
C GLY A 37 10.13 -12.10 -5.09
N ALA A 38 10.52 -12.05 -3.81
CA ALA A 38 11.18 -13.16 -3.13
C ALA A 38 10.12 -14.18 -2.63
N VAL A 39 9.54 -14.95 -3.56
CA VAL A 39 8.35 -15.80 -3.34
C VAL A 39 8.48 -16.69 -2.12
N ASP A 40 9.56 -17.47 -1.98
CA ASP A 40 9.76 -18.38 -0.85
C ASP A 40 9.75 -17.64 0.50
N ALA A 41 10.33 -16.44 0.53
CA ALA A 41 10.40 -15.62 1.73
C ALA A 41 9.05 -14.98 2.07
N LEU A 42 8.31 -14.51 1.05
CA LEU A 42 6.96 -13.98 1.18
C LEU A 42 6.01 -15.07 1.71
N ASP A 43 6.05 -16.26 1.12
CA ASP A 43 5.23 -17.39 1.50
C ASP A 43 5.53 -17.88 2.93
N ALA A 44 6.80 -17.88 3.32
CA ALA A 44 7.19 -18.22 4.70
C ALA A 44 6.63 -17.19 5.71
N LEU A 45 6.65 -15.88 5.39
CA LEU A 45 6.03 -14.88 6.26
C LEU A 45 4.50 -15.01 6.26
N ALA A 46 3.89 -15.30 5.10
CA ALA A 46 2.45 -15.55 5.01
C ALA A 46 2.00 -16.68 5.93
N ASP A 47 2.76 -17.78 5.98
CA ASP A 47 2.49 -18.92 6.88
C ASP A 47 2.60 -18.52 8.37
N LEU A 48 3.58 -17.68 8.74
CA LEU A 48 3.69 -17.14 10.10
C LEU A 48 2.48 -16.26 10.45
N VAL A 49 2.08 -15.37 9.53
CA VAL A 49 0.89 -14.51 9.72
C VAL A 49 -0.37 -15.35 9.88
N VAL A 50 -0.58 -16.35 9.04
CA VAL A 50 -1.73 -17.28 9.12
C VAL A 50 -1.76 -18.02 10.46
N ALA A 51 -0.62 -18.52 10.93
CA ALA A 51 -0.52 -19.23 12.20
C ALA A 51 -0.90 -18.32 13.39
N ASP A 52 -0.30 -17.12 13.46
CA ASP A 52 -0.59 -16.15 14.52
C ASP A 52 -2.04 -15.61 14.45
N ALA A 53 -2.57 -15.40 13.24
CA ALA A 53 -3.95 -14.97 13.04
C ALA A 53 -4.98 -16.02 13.49
N ARG A 54 -4.71 -17.30 13.23
CA ARG A 54 -5.55 -18.39 13.72
C ARG A 54 -5.58 -18.45 15.26
N ALA A 55 -4.44 -18.20 15.90
CA ALA A 55 -4.37 -18.10 17.35
C ALA A 55 -5.17 -16.88 17.87
N ALA A 56 -5.24 -15.78 17.08
CA ALA A 56 -6.07 -14.60 17.36
C ALA A 56 -7.53 -14.75 16.90
N GLY A 57 -8.00 -15.96 16.57
CA GLY A 57 -9.40 -16.28 16.25
C GLY A 57 -9.83 -16.07 14.80
N PHE A 58 -8.93 -15.68 13.91
CA PHE A 58 -9.21 -15.59 12.47
C PHE A 58 -9.33 -16.98 11.84
N ARG A 59 -10.05 -17.04 10.74
CA ARG A 59 -10.17 -18.19 9.84
C ARG A 59 -9.70 -17.81 8.46
N GLY A 60 -9.21 -18.77 7.71
CA GLY A 60 -8.68 -18.55 6.35
C GLY A 60 -7.23 -18.96 6.23
N GLY A 61 -6.53 -18.40 5.26
CA GLY A 61 -5.17 -18.78 4.95
C GLY A 61 -4.61 -18.04 3.75
N ARG A 62 -3.60 -18.63 3.13
CA ARG A 62 -3.01 -18.14 1.89
C ARG A 62 -3.99 -18.29 0.73
N VAL A 63 -3.94 -17.35 -0.19
CA VAL A 63 -4.71 -17.36 -1.44
C VAL A 63 -3.77 -17.00 -2.60
N PRO A 64 -3.84 -17.75 -3.72
CA PRO A 64 -2.98 -17.47 -4.85
C PRO A 64 -3.28 -16.11 -5.46
N THR A 65 -2.24 -15.44 -5.91
CA THR A 65 -2.33 -14.21 -6.69
C THR A 65 -2.48 -14.53 -8.19
N THR A 66 -2.74 -13.51 -9.02
CA THR A 66 -2.83 -13.70 -10.48
C THR A 66 -1.47 -13.92 -11.14
N ASP A 67 -0.38 -13.65 -10.42
CA ASP A 67 0.99 -13.91 -10.85
C ASP A 67 1.73 -14.70 -9.75
N PRO A 68 2.02 -16.00 -9.98
CA PRO A 68 2.75 -16.82 -9.02
C PRO A 68 4.13 -16.27 -8.64
N ALA A 69 4.75 -15.43 -9.49
CA ALA A 69 6.02 -14.79 -9.18
C ALA A 69 5.92 -13.69 -8.12
N SER A 70 4.69 -13.29 -7.75
CA SER A 70 4.44 -12.33 -6.67
C SER A 70 4.31 -12.99 -5.28
N GLY A 71 4.19 -14.33 -5.21
CA GLY A 71 3.85 -15.05 -3.97
C GLY A 71 2.35 -15.01 -3.66
N ASP A 72 1.94 -15.66 -2.56
CA ASP A 72 0.54 -15.72 -2.15
C ASP A 72 0.14 -14.53 -1.27
N ALA A 73 -1.08 -14.06 -1.45
CA ALA A 73 -1.72 -13.17 -0.49
C ALA A 73 -2.27 -13.97 0.72
N VAL A 74 -2.61 -13.27 1.80
CA VAL A 74 -3.27 -13.88 2.97
C VAL A 74 -4.66 -13.26 3.13
N ALA A 75 -5.70 -14.10 3.10
CA ALA A 75 -7.09 -13.71 3.32
C ALA A 75 -7.64 -14.37 4.57
N LEU A 76 -8.08 -13.55 5.52
CA LEU A 76 -8.48 -13.97 6.86
C LEU A 76 -9.78 -13.29 7.27
N ASP A 77 -10.69 -14.04 7.87
CA ASP A 77 -11.96 -13.55 8.41
C ASP A 77 -12.04 -13.80 9.91
N LEU A 78 -12.27 -12.74 10.69
CA LEU A 78 -12.64 -12.82 12.10
C LEU A 78 -14.17 -12.75 12.16
N PRO A 79 -14.85 -13.80 12.67
CA PRO A 79 -16.31 -13.79 12.82
C PRO A 79 -16.76 -12.66 13.72
N GLY A 80 -17.85 -11.98 13.35
CA GLY A 80 -18.45 -10.94 14.19
C GLY A 80 -18.96 -11.49 15.52
N ARG A 81 -19.05 -10.62 16.51
CA ARG A 81 -19.50 -10.95 17.88
C ARG A 81 -20.57 -9.97 18.39
N GLY A 82 -21.54 -10.50 19.13
CA GLY A 82 -22.59 -9.69 19.75
C GLY A 82 -23.60 -9.15 18.75
N PRO A 83 -24.24 -7.99 19.02
CA PRO A 83 -25.32 -7.47 18.19
C PRO A 83 -24.92 -7.18 16.74
N ARG A 84 -23.63 -6.94 16.47
CA ARG A 84 -23.10 -6.60 15.15
C ARG A 84 -22.53 -7.80 14.39
N ALA A 85 -22.70 -9.02 14.90
CA ALA A 85 -22.14 -10.22 14.29
C ALA A 85 -22.62 -10.51 12.85
N GLY A 86 -23.78 -9.98 12.48
CA GLY A 86 -24.37 -10.11 11.14
C GLY A 86 -24.17 -8.90 10.23
N ASP A 87 -23.48 -7.85 10.69
CA ASP A 87 -23.21 -6.65 9.87
C ASP A 87 -22.27 -6.94 8.72
N ALA A 88 -22.25 -6.04 7.73
CA ALA A 88 -21.23 -6.05 6.69
C ALA A 88 -19.82 -5.93 7.29
N PRO A 89 -18.81 -6.66 6.79
CA PRO A 89 -17.49 -6.70 7.40
C PRO A 89 -16.74 -5.37 7.32
N ALA A 90 -15.85 -5.12 8.28
CA ALA A 90 -14.77 -4.17 8.14
C ALA A 90 -13.63 -4.81 7.34
N LEU A 91 -13.10 -4.13 6.31
CA LEU A 91 -11.93 -4.58 5.56
C LEU A 91 -10.66 -3.93 6.14
N LEU A 92 -9.71 -4.73 6.55
CA LEU A 92 -8.36 -4.31 6.93
C LEU A 92 -7.41 -4.64 5.77
N LEU A 93 -6.61 -3.67 5.32
CA LEU A 93 -5.64 -3.82 4.26
C LEU A 93 -4.22 -3.67 4.79
N ALA A 94 -3.37 -4.63 4.46
CA ALA A 94 -1.95 -4.66 4.81
C ALA A 94 -1.14 -5.28 3.67
N HIS A 95 0.18 -5.14 3.73
CA HIS A 95 1.11 -5.89 2.88
C HIS A 95 2.26 -6.46 3.70
N HIS A 96 2.94 -7.48 3.14
CA HIS A 96 4.05 -8.13 3.81
C HIS A 96 5.35 -8.15 3.00
N ASP A 97 5.32 -7.61 1.77
CA ASP A 97 6.52 -7.32 1.00
C ASP A 97 7.21 -6.03 1.47
N THR A 98 8.46 -5.85 1.07
CA THR A 98 9.27 -4.66 1.37
C THR A 98 10.17 -4.30 0.18
N VAL A 99 10.56 -3.02 0.09
CA VAL A 99 11.54 -2.55 -0.93
C VAL A 99 12.97 -2.97 -0.63
N HIS A 100 13.25 -3.41 0.61
CA HIS A 100 14.61 -3.66 1.06
C HIS A 100 15.17 -4.98 0.53
N ALA A 101 16.40 -4.95 0.01
CA ALA A 101 17.14 -6.16 -0.26
C ALA A 101 17.49 -6.89 1.05
N VAL A 102 17.66 -8.21 1.00
CA VAL A 102 18.06 -9.02 2.15
C VAL A 102 19.35 -8.48 2.77
N GLY A 103 19.34 -8.30 4.09
CA GLY A 103 20.49 -7.79 4.86
C GLY A 103 20.71 -6.27 4.79
N ALA A 104 19.88 -5.52 4.04
CA ALA A 104 20.05 -4.07 3.90
C ALA A 104 19.75 -3.27 5.18
N VAL A 105 18.84 -3.76 6.03
CA VAL A 105 18.44 -3.09 7.27
C VAL A 105 18.64 -4.04 8.45
N PRO A 106 19.65 -3.82 9.31
CA PRO A 106 19.91 -4.69 10.46
C PRO A 106 18.75 -4.70 11.45
N VAL A 107 18.31 -5.90 11.86
CA VAL A 107 17.29 -6.05 12.90
C VAL A 107 17.92 -5.87 14.28
N ARG A 108 17.49 -4.83 15.00
CA ARG A 108 17.94 -4.57 16.38
C ARG A 108 16.80 -3.95 17.20
N ARG A 109 16.83 -4.22 18.49
CA ARG A 109 15.86 -3.69 19.45
C ARG A 109 16.58 -2.96 20.57
N GLU A 110 16.30 -1.67 20.72
CA GLU A 110 16.95 -0.79 21.71
C GLU A 110 15.92 0.23 22.23
N ASP A 111 15.90 0.48 23.52
CA ASP A 111 15.13 1.57 24.17
C ASP A 111 13.66 1.69 23.73
N GLY A 112 12.98 0.56 23.56
CA GLY A 112 11.58 0.57 23.12
C GLY A 112 11.38 0.83 21.63
N VAL A 113 12.46 0.79 20.84
CA VAL A 113 12.44 0.91 19.38
C VAL A 113 12.88 -0.41 18.76
N LEU A 114 12.18 -0.86 17.72
CA LEU A 114 12.57 -1.98 16.88
C LEU A 114 12.93 -1.46 15.49
N HIS A 115 14.17 -1.71 15.06
CA HIS A 115 14.67 -1.44 13.72
C HIS A 115 14.60 -2.71 12.88
N GLY A 116 14.40 -2.55 11.57
CA GLY A 116 14.43 -3.66 10.62
C GLY A 116 13.52 -3.44 9.43
N PRO A 117 13.67 -4.24 8.35
CA PRO A 117 12.92 -4.06 7.10
C PRO A 117 11.44 -4.39 7.29
N GLY A 118 10.57 -3.43 6.93
CA GLY A 118 9.12 -3.57 7.07
C GLY A 118 8.61 -3.38 8.50
N THR A 119 9.42 -2.91 9.47
CA THR A 119 8.92 -2.59 10.82
C THR A 119 7.83 -1.54 10.76
N TYR A 120 8.05 -0.50 9.98
CA TYR A 120 7.18 0.66 9.81
C TYR A 120 6.33 0.57 8.55
N ASP A 121 6.88 0.00 7.49
CA ASP A 121 6.25 -0.18 6.17
C ASP A 121 6.28 -1.66 5.75
N MET A 122 5.20 -2.52 6.09
CA MET A 122 4.22 -2.15 7.10
C MET A 122 3.85 -3.35 8.01
N LYS A 123 4.81 -4.29 8.28
CA LYS A 123 4.58 -5.49 9.11
C LYS A 123 4.06 -5.16 10.52
N GLY A 124 4.43 -3.96 11.04
CA GLY A 124 3.91 -3.44 12.29
C GLY A 124 2.38 -3.29 12.30
N GLY A 125 1.78 -2.92 11.16
CA GLY A 125 0.32 -2.83 11.02
C GLY A 125 -0.37 -4.19 11.09
N ILE A 126 0.25 -5.25 10.56
CA ILE A 126 -0.28 -6.63 10.68
C ILE A 126 -0.35 -7.01 12.17
N VAL A 127 0.71 -6.71 12.93
CA VAL A 127 0.73 -6.97 14.38
C VAL A 127 -0.35 -6.16 15.12
N VAL A 128 -0.56 -4.90 14.74
CA VAL A 128 -1.65 -4.06 15.29
C VAL A 128 -3.02 -4.70 15.04
N ALA A 129 -3.28 -5.25 13.84
CA ALA A 129 -4.56 -5.92 13.55
C ALA A 129 -4.79 -7.15 14.43
N LEU A 130 -3.77 -8.01 14.58
CA LEU A 130 -3.87 -9.20 15.40
C LEU A 130 -4.04 -8.85 16.89
N ALA A 131 -3.26 -7.91 17.40
CA ALA A 131 -3.38 -7.43 18.78
C ALA A 131 -4.76 -6.80 19.04
N ALA A 132 -5.34 -6.05 18.10
CA ALA A 132 -6.68 -5.49 18.24
C ALA A 132 -7.77 -6.58 18.31
N ALA A 133 -7.66 -7.64 17.50
CA ALA A 133 -8.56 -8.79 17.54
C ALA A 133 -8.50 -9.50 18.89
N GLU A 134 -7.30 -9.75 19.39
CA GLU A 134 -7.07 -10.39 20.71
C GLU A 134 -7.60 -9.51 21.85
N LEU A 135 -7.42 -8.19 21.80
CA LEU A 135 -7.99 -7.24 22.79
C LEU A 135 -9.51 -7.27 22.79
N LEU A 136 -10.16 -7.32 21.62
CA LEU A 136 -11.64 -7.44 21.52
C LEU A 136 -12.15 -8.73 22.14
N GLN A 137 -11.45 -9.85 21.91
CA GLN A 137 -11.82 -11.16 22.46
C GLN A 137 -11.66 -11.19 23.98
N ASP A 138 -10.50 -10.77 24.50
CA ASP A 138 -10.17 -10.78 25.92
C ASP A 138 -11.12 -9.88 26.71
N ALA A 139 -11.47 -8.70 26.15
CA ALA A 139 -12.42 -7.76 26.75
C ALA A 139 -13.89 -8.16 26.58
N GLY A 140 -14.19 -9.19 25.80
CA GLY A 140 -15.55 -9.61 25.52
C GLY A 140 -16.38 -8.60 24.72
N LEU A 141 -15.73 -7.67 24.01
CA LEU A 141 -16.38 -6.61 23.24
C LEU A 141 -17.01 -7.17 21.95
N GLY A 142 -18.24 -6.72 21.66
CA GLY A 142 -18.91 -7.05 20.40
C GLY A 142 -18.30 -6.24 19.24
N HIS A 143 -18.29 -6.83 18.05
CA HIS A 143 -17.80 -6.18 16.84
C HIS A 143 -18.41 -6.81 15.58
N ARG A 144 -18.40 -6.08 14.46
CA ARG A 144 -18.78 -6.63 13.16
C ARG A 144 -17.75 -7.68 12.68
N PRO A 145 -18.06 -8.51 11.70
CA PRO A 145 -17.05 -9.33 11.05
C PRO A 145 -15.88 -8.48 10.54
N VAL A 146 -14.66 -9.00 10.60
CA VAL A 146 -13.47 -8.32 10.11
C VAL A 146 -12.81 -9.20 9.05
N ARG A 147 -12.54 -8.64 7.88
CA ARG A 147 -11.74 -9.26 6.84
C ARG A 147 -10.36 -8.61 6.83
N LEU A 148 -9.30 -9.37 6.99
CA LEU A 148 -7.91 -8.93 6.84
C LEU A 148 -7.34 -9.51 5.56
N LEU A 149 -6.93 -8.64 4.64
CA LEU A 149 -6.22 -9.00 3.43
C LEU A 149 -4.79 -8.45 3.51
N VAL A 150 -3.79 -9.34 3.35
CA VAL A 150 -2.36 -8.99 3.35
C VAL A 150 -1.79 -9.34 1.99
N THR A 151 -1.27 -8.36 1.26
CA THR A 151 -0.78 -8.49 -0.11
C THR A 151 0.74 -8.67 -0.17
N PRO A 152 1.29 -9.41 -1.16
CA PRO A 152 2.72 -9.65 -1.32
C PRO A 152 3.41 -8.68 -2.30
N ASP A 153 2.68 -7.74 -2.93
CA ASP A 153 3.14 -6.95 -4.07
C ASP A 153 2.77 -5.46 -4.02
N GLU A 154 2.54 -4.95 -2.78
CA GLU A 154 2.18 -3.53 -2.59
C GLU A 154 3.26 -2.59 -3.11
N GLU A 155 4.52 -2.86 -2.83
CA GLU A 155 5.66 -1.99 -3.14
C GLU A 155 5.88 -1.77 -4.66
N VAL A 156 5.32 -2.66 -5.48
CA VAL A 156 5.36 -2.52 -6.94
C VAL A 156 4.02 -2.08 -7.55
N GLY A 157 3.00 -1.80 -6.72
CA GLY A 157 1.72 -1.26 -7.16
C GLY A 157 0.59 -2.26 -7.26
N SER A 158 0.69 -3.41 -6.59
CA SER A 158 -0.33 -4.47 -6.46
C SER A 158 -0.84 -5.00 -7.81
N PRO A 159 0.05 -5.25 -8.81
CA PRO A 159 -0.39 -5.71 -10.11
C PRO A 159 -1.09 -7.07 -10.04
N ALA A 160 -0.62 -7.96 -9.16
CA ALA A 160 -1.19 -9.31 -9.02
C ALA A 160 -2.35 -9.39 -8.02
N THR A 161 -2.49 -8.41 -7.09
CA THR A 161 -3.48 -8.46 -6.00
C THR A 161 -4.57 -7.40 -6.09
N SER A 162 -4.51 -6.45 -7.01
CA SER A 162 -5.54 -5.40 -7.15
C SER A 162 -6.97 -5.96 -7.38
N GLY A 163 -7.11 -7.13 -8.01
CA GLY A 163 -8.37 -7.87 -8.13
C GLY A 163 -8.88 -8.34 -6.77
N LEU A 164 -8.03 -9.01 -5.99
CA LEU A 164 -8.36 -9.51 -4.65
C LEU A 164 -8.79 -8.36 -3.71
N ILE A 165 -8.12 -7.19 -3.81
CA ILE A 165 -8.50 -6.02 -3.01
C ILE A 165 -9.91 -5.53 -3.37
N ARG A 166 -10.26 -5.44 -4.66
CA ARG A 166 -11.60 -5.05 -5.11
C ARG A 166 -12.66 -6.05 -4.68
N ASP A 167 -12.37 -7.35 -4.80
CA ASP A 167 -13.27 -8.43 -4.39
C ASP A 167 -13.47 -8.41 -2.86
N ALA A 168 -12.41 -8.19 -2.09
CA ALA A 168 -12.50 -8.06 -0.64
C ALA A 168 -13.29 -6.82 -0.20
N ALA A 169 -13.21 -5.72 -0.98
CA ALA A 169 -13.97 -4.50 -0.74
C ALA A 169 -15.46 -4.63 -1.07
N ALA A 170 -15.81 -5.55 -1.98
CA ALA A 170 -17.20 -5.80 -2.34
C ALA A 170 -17.99 -6.28 -1.10
N GLY A 171 -19.04 -5.53 -0.74
CA GLY A 171 -19.87 -5.83 0.44
C GLY A 171 -19.24 -5.47 1.78
N ALA A 172 -18.06 -4.88 1.84
CA ALA A 172 -17.51 -4.31 3.07
C ALA A 172 -18.25 -3.02 3.46
N ALA A 173 -18.35 -2.76 4.77
CA ALA A 173 -18.94 -1.52 5.26
C ALA A 173 -17.98 -0.34 5.11
N TYR A 174 -16.70 -0.59 5.33
CA TYR A 174 -15.61 0.37 5.20
C TYR A 174 -14.26 -0.37 5.11
N ALA A 175 -13.21 0.36 4.70
CA ALA A 175 -11.84 -0.13 4.66
C ALA A 175 -10.92 0.70 5.56
N LEU A 176 -9.99 0.02 6.24
CA LEU A 176 -8.95 0.62 7.07
C LEU A 176 -7.59 0.10 6.61
N GLY A 177 -6.72 1.00 6.15
CA GLY A 177 -5.33 0.67 5.84
C GLY A 177 -4.47 0.65 7.10
N LEU A 178 -3.66 -0.36 7.20
CA LEU A 178 -2.76 -0.58 8.34
C LEU A 178 -1.35 -0.01 8.09
N GLU A 179 -1.23 0.87 7.09
CA GLU A 179 -0.03 1.62 6.77
C GLU A 179 0.43 2.51 7.94
N ALA A 180 1.66 2.95 7.86
CA ALA A 180 2.20 3.96 8.76
C ALA A 180 1.27 5.17 8.91
N PRO A 181 1.18 5.80 10.08
CA PRO A 181 0.33 6.97 10.28
C PRO A 181 0.81 8.18 9.46
N GLY A 182 -0.09 9.13 9.24
CA GLY A 182 0.23 10.44 8.71
C GLY A 182 0.99 11.32 9.73
N ALA A 183 1.19 12.59 9.38
CA ALA A 183 1.86 13.55 10.23
C ALA A 183 1.21 13.58 11.65
N HIS A 184 2.05 13.68 12.67
CA HIS A 184 1.65 13.73 14.09
C HIS A 184 0.78 12.53 14.54
N GLY A 185 0.88 11.39 13.84
CA GLY A 185 0.09 10.21 14.15
C GLY A 185 -1.35 10.23 13.63
N GLY A 186 -1.71 11.19 12.78
CA GLY A 186 -3.05 11.29 12.19
C GLY A 186 -3.36 10.18 11.18
N LEU A 187 -4.65 9.99 10.89
CA LEU A 187 -5.12 9.09 9.85
C LEU A 187 -5.05 9.76 8.47
N LYS A 188 -5.01 8.95 7.43
CA LYS A 188 -5.00 9.41 6.04
C LYS A 188 -6.44 9.29 5.49
N THR A 189 -6.97 10.38 4.95
CA THR A 189 -8.36 10.51 4.46
C THR A 189 -8.48 10.57 2.95
N ALA A 190 -7.35 10.66 2.27
CA ALA A 190 -7.21 10.68 0.81
C ALA A 190 -5.75 10.39 0.46
N ARG A 191 -5.50 9.92 -0.76
CA ARG A 191 -4.15 9.66 -1.27
C ARG A 191 -4.04 10.04 -2.75
N ARG A 192 -2.88 10.56 -3.15
CA ARG A 192 -2.62 10.76 -4.58
C ARG A 192 -2.67 9.45 -5.32
N GLY A 193 -3.16 9.48 -6.57
CA GLY A 193 -3.01 8.36 -7.50
C GLY A 193 -1.56 8.18 -7.91
N SER A 194 -1.20 6.96 -8.27
CA SER A 194 0.13 6.60 -8.75
C SER A 194 0.01 5.70 -9.97
N THR A 195 0.64 6.11 -11.07
CA THR A 195 0.74 5.27 -12.28
C THR A 195 2.20 5.16 -12.69
N ARG A 196 2.64 3.93 -12.99
CA ARG A 196 3.91 3.66 -13.66
C ARG A 196 3.60 3.35 -15.12
N LEU A 197 4.15 4.17 -16.01
CA LEU A 197 3.96 4.08 -17.45
C LEU A 197 5.30 3.81 -18.11
N ARG A 198 5.35 2.87 -19.05
CA ARG A 198 6.51 2.61 -19.88
C ARG A 198 6.20 2.98 -21.32
N LEU A 199 7.08 3.76 -21.92
CA LEU A 199 7.12 3.96 -23.36
C LEU A 199 8.14 3.00 -23.96
N HIS A 200 7.71 2.24 -24.96
CA HIS A 200 8.56 1.44 -25.80
C HIS A 200 8.62 2.10 -27.18
N VAL A 201 9.81 2.23 -27.72
CA VAL A 201 10.03 2.76 -29.07
C VAL A 201 10.83 1.73 -29.85
N THR A 202 10.35 1.41 -31.05
CA THR A 202 11.02 0.59 -32.03
C THR A 202 11.28 1.40 -33.29
N GLY A 203 12.49 1.36 -33.76
CA GLY A 203 12.96 1.97 -35.02
C GLY A 203 13.60 0.94 -35.93
N GLN A 204 14.62 1.37 -36.65
CA GLN A 204 15.37 0.52 -37.57
C GLN A 204 16.87 0.78 -37.45
N ALA A 205 17.63 -0.27 -37.17
CA ALA A 205 19.09 -0.15 -37.10
C ALA A 205 19.72 0.12 -38.48
N ALA A 206 20.75 0.97 -38.49
CA ALA A 206 21.58 1.23 -39.64
C ALA A 206 22.98 1.68 -39.21
N HIS A 207 23.94 1.69 -40.11
CA HIS A 207 25.27 2.25 -39.84
C HIS A 207 25.18 3.78 -39.86
N ALA A 208 25.41 4.43 -38.72
CA ALA A 208 25.15 5.87 -38.54
C ALA A 208 25.93 6.80 -39.48
N ALA A 209 27.06 6.33 -40.07
CA ALA A 209 27.87 7.13 -40.99
C ALA A 209 27.81 6.64 -42.45
N VAL A 210 27.55 5.34 -42.70
CA VAL A 210 27.56 4.76 -44.04
C VAL A 210 26.21 4.89 -44.73
N ASP A 211 25.15 4.59 -44.02
CA ASP A 211 23.76 4.66 -44.53
C ASP A 211 22.80 5.16 -43.46
N PRO A 212 22.95 6.42 -43.00
CA PRO A 212 22.10 6.98 -41.99
C PRO A 212 20.63 7.09 -42.42
N GLY A 213 20.37 7.20 -43.71
CA GLY A 213 19.00 7.33 -44.25
C GLY A 213 18.19 6.02 -44.24
N ALA A 214 18.85 4.86 -44.11
CA ALA A 214 18.19 3.57 -43.99
C ALA A 214 17.74 3.30 -42.56
N GLY A 215 18.20 4.09 -41.56
CA GLY A 215 17.88 3.92 -40.16
C GLY A 215 16.73 4.79 -39.68
N VAL A 216 16.01 4.32 -38.65
CA VAL A 216 15.04 5.10 -37.89
C VAL A 216 15.44 5.04 -36.41
N SER A 217 15.87 6.16 -35.86
CA SER A 217 16.41 6.22 -34.47
C SER A 217 15.33 6.14 -33.45
N ALA A 218 15.24 5.03 -32.74
CA ALA A 218 14.34 4.88 -31.58
C ALA A 218 14.72 5.84 -30.45
N THR A 219 15.99 6.14 -30.23
CA THR A 219 16.46 7.08 -29.21
C THR A 219 15.94 8.50 -29.47
N GLU A 220 16.08 8.98 -30.71
CA GLU A 220 15.61 10.33 -31.06
C GLU A 220 14.08 10.41 -31.04
N GLU A 221 13.37 9.36 -31.47
CA GLU A 221 11.93 9.26 -31.32
C GLU A 221 11.51 9.34 -29.84
N LEU A 222 12.19 8.59 -28.95
CA LEU A 222 11.91 8.63 -27.52
C LEU A 222 12.12 10.04 -26.93
N VAL A 223 13.16 10.76 -27.36
CA VAL A 223 13.40 12.15 -26.96
C VAL A 223 12.23 13.04 -27.38
N ASP A 224 11.75 12.93 -28.62
CA ASP A 224 10.62 13.69 -29.12
C ASP A 224 9.33 13.38 -28.35
N GLN A 225 9.06 12.11 -28.04
CA GLN A 225 7.94 11.68 -27.21
C GLN A 225 8.00 12.25 -25.79
N LEU A 226 9.17 12.23 -25.15
CA LEU A 226 9.35 12.81 -23.81
C LEU A 226 9.21 14.34 -23.80
N LEU A 227 9.65 15.02 -24.87
CA LEU A 227 9.44 16.46 -25.02
C LEU A 227 7.95 16.79 -25.24
N ALA A 228 7.22 15.98 -26.03
CA ALA A 228 5.78 16.12 -26.22
C ALA A 228 5.02 15.91 -24.89
N ALA A 229 5.34 14.82 -24.17
CA ALA A 229 4.77 14.55 -22.85
C ALA A 229 5.03 15.70 -21.87
N ARG A 230 6.25 16.26 -21.81
CA ARG A 230 6.59 17.40 -20.95
C ARG A 230 5.77 18.64 -21.30
N ARG A 231 5.60 18.97 -22.59
CA ARG A 231 4.77 20.11 -23.02
C ARG A 231 3.31 19.94 -22.62
N PHE A 232 2.77 18.74 -22.82
CA PHE A 232 1.41 18.42 -22.41
C PHE A 232 1.23 18.54 -20.89
N LEU A 233 2.15 17.96 -20.11
CA LEU A 233 2.12 18.00 -18.65
C LEU A 233 2.28 19.41 -18.06
N ALA A 234 2.91 20.34 -18.77
CA ALA A 234 2.97 21.75 -18.37
C ALA A 234 1.58 22.40 -18.22
N GLY A 235 0.58 21.90 -18.95
CA GLY A 235 -0.83 22.28 -18.78
C GLY A 235 -1.53 21.63 -17.59
N HIS A 236 -0.85 20.75 -16.84
CA HIS A 236 -1.41 19.97 -15.74
C HIS A 236 -0.55 20.11 -14.45
N PRO A 237 -0.45 21.32 -13.85
CA PRO A 237 0.51 21.62 -12.77
C PRO A 237 0.28 20.82 -11.49
N SER A 238 -0.91 20.24 -11.29
CA SER A 238 -1.21 19.36 -10.15
C SER A 238 -0.68 17.92 -10.31
N VAL A 239 -0.21 17.54 -11.52
CA VAL A 239 0.34 16.23 -11.81
C VAL A 239 1.85 16.27 -11.64
N LEU A 240 2.37 15.39 -10.79
CA LEU A 240 3.82 15.19 -10.69
C LEU A 240 4.22 14.08 -11.66
N ALA A 241 5.24 14.34 -12.47
CA ALA A 241 5.79 13.38 -13.40
C ALA A 241 7.32 13.29 -13.24
N ASN A 242 7.83 12.08 -13.22
CA ASN A 242 9.26 11.81 -13.17
C ASN A 242 9.61 10.75 -14.20
N VAL A 243 10.57 11.03 -15.08
CA VAL A 243 11.19 10.03 -15.93
C VAL A 243 12.30 9.37 -15.11
N GLY A 244 12.02 8.20 -14.58
CA GLY A 244 12.89 7.52 -13.61
C GLY A 244 13.90 6.57 -14.26
N VAL A 245 13.58 6.05 -15.47
CA VAL A 245 14.43 5.13 -16.20
C VAL A 245 14.48 5.54 -17.66
N LEU A 246 15.68 5.54 -18.24
CA LEU A 246 15.94 5.61 -19.68
C LEU A 246 16.87 4.47 -20.03
N ALA A 247 16.56 3.73 -21.10
CA ALA A 247 17.42 2.68 -21.64
C ALA A 247 17.28 2.64 -23.15
N ASP A 248 18.40 2.77 -23.85
CA ASP A 248 18.42 2.83 -25.30
C ASP A 248 19.78 2.47 -25.89
N GLY A 249 19.75 2.23 -27.22
CA GLY A 249 20.93 2.08 -28.05
C GLY A 249 21.91 1.02 -27.57
N THR A 250 22.97 0.85 -28.38
CA THR A 250 24.05 -0.10 -28.05
C THR A 250 25.44 0.49 -28.33
N ARG A 251 25.59 1.27 -29.40
CA ARG A 251 26.85 1.83 -29.85
C ARG A 251 26.64 3.16 -30.56
N THR A 252 27.62 4.05 -30.50
CA THR A 252 27.56 5.39 -31.10
C THR A 252 27.56 5.42 -32.61
N ASN A 253 28.00 4.35 -33.26
CA ASN A 253 28.07 4.20 -34.73
C ASN A 253 26.90 3.36 -35.31
N VAL A 254 25.89 3.05 -34.49
CA VAL A 254 24.65 2.33 -34.86
C VAL A 254 23.44 3.19 -34.54
N VAL A 255 22.54 3.38 -35.50
CA VAL A 255 21.21 3.97 -35.26
C VAL A 255 20.45 3.03 -34.34
N ALA A 256 19.95 3.54 -33.20
CA ALA A 256 19.30 2.72 -32.19
C ALA A 256 17.96 2.18 -32.71
N GLU A 257 17.80 0.86 -32.65
CA GLU A 257 16.56 0.17 -33.04
C GLU A 257 15.53 0.14 -31.90
N HIS A 258 15.98 0.15 -30.64
CA HIS A 258 15.10 0.09 -29.47
C HIS A 258 15.47 1.17 -28.47
N ALA A 259 14.44 1.77 -27.87
CA ALA A 259 14.57 2.67 -26.73
C ALA A 259 13.34 2.54 -25.82
N ARG A 260 13.51 2.83 -24.52
CA ARG A 260 12.39 2.84 -23.57
C ARG A 260 12.57 3.90 -22.49
N ALA A 261 11.45 4.36 -21.94
CA ALA A 261 11.43 5.19 -20.76
C ALA A 261 10.35 4.72 -19.79
N ASP A 262 10.66 4.72 -18.48
CA ASP A 262 9.68 4.50 -17.42
C ASP A 262 9.37 5.81 -16.73
N LEU A 263 8.08 6.17 -16.70
CA LEU A 263 7.55 7.39 -16.10
C LEU A 263 6.76 7.04 -14.83
N GLY A 264 7.07 7.72 -13.72
CA GLY A 264 6.25 7.73 -12.52
C GLY A 264 5.34 8.94 -12.50
N LEU A 265 4.02 8.73 -12.45
CA LEU A 265 3.01 9.79 -12.44
C LEU A 265 2.29 9.81 -11.09
N ARG A 266 1.97 11.01 -10.57
CA ARG A 266 1.19 11.19 -9.34
C ARG A 266 0.05 12.16 -9.60
N PHE A 267 -1.17 11.78 -9.21
CA PHE A 267 -2.39 12.52 -9.50
C PHE A 267 -3.12 12.92 -8.22
N VAL A 268 -3.61 14.15 -8.18
CA VAL A 268 -4.46 14.62 -7.07
C VAL A 268 -5.91 14.20 -7.28
N THR A 269 -6.37 14.17 -8.54
CA THR A 269 -7.75 13.84 -8.89
C THR A 269 -7.83 12.78 -9.97
N GLY A 270 -8.91 11.98 -9.96
CA GLY A 270 -9.20 11.01 -11.01
C GLY A 270 -9.51 11.67 -12.35
N ALA A 271 -9.96 12.92 -12.35
CA ALA A 271 -10.17 13.69 -13.60
C ALA A 271 -8.84 13.99 -14.30
N SER A 272 -7.84 14.50 -13.55
CA SER A 272 -6.49 14.74 -14.09
C SER A 272 -5.81 13.44 -14.50
N GLU A 273 -5.98 12.38 -13.72
CA GLU A 273 -5.47 11.05 -14.07
C GLU A 273 -6.01 10.56 -15.41
N ARG A 274 -7.34 10.55 -15.58
CA ARG A 274 -7.96 10.14 -16.85
C ARG A 274 -7.53 10.97 -18.04
N ALA A 275 -7.40 12.31 -17.87
CA ALA A 275 -6.98 13.19 -18.95
C ALA A 275 -5.54 12.91 -19.38
N VAL A 276 -4.62 12.76 -18.42
CA VAL A 276 -3.20 12.52 -18.71
C VAL A 276 -2.99 11.13 -19.27
N LEU A 277 -3.61 10.10 -18.69
CA LEU A 277 -3.43 8.73 -19.19
C LEU A 277 -3.98 8.56 -20.61
N ARG A 278 -5.15 9.12 -20.95
CA ARG A 278 -5.63 9.07 -22.34
C ARG A 278 -4.63 9.65 -23.35
N HIS A 279 -3.92 10.70 -22.98
CA HIS A 279 -2.92 11.32 -23.87
C HIS A 279 -1.63 10.51 -23.94
N LEU A 280 -1.15 10.01 -22.81
CA LEU A 280 0.16 9.33 -22.76
C LEU A 280 0.09 7.83 -23.15
N THR A 281 -1.10 7.22 -23.14
CA THR A 281 -1.27 5.79 -23.52
C THR A 281 -1.58 5.58 -24.99
N ASP A 282 -1.79 6.65 -25.75
CA ASP A 282 -2.03 6.63 -27.21
C ASP A 282 -1.03 7.55 -27.92
N PRO A 283 0.28 7.23 -27.88
CA PRO A 283 1.31 8.09 -28.47
C PRO A 283 1.38 7.92 -29.98
N GLU A 284 1.40 9.04 -30.69
CA GLU A 284 1.63 9.07 -32.15
C GLU A 284 3.12 9.20 -32.44
N PRO A 285 3.71 8.36 -33.33
CA PRO A 285 5.11 8.50 -33.74
C PRO A 285 5.36 9.83 -34.43
N VAL A 286 6.45 10.51 -34.07
CA VAL A 286 6.91 11.75 -34.73
C VAL A 286 7.73 11.41 -35.98
N ARG A 287 8.49 10.32 -35.93
CA ARG A 287 9.37 9.88 -37.04
C ARG A 287 8.68 8.82 -37.87
N SER A 288 8.68 9.03 -39.20
CA SER A 288 8.17 8.03 -40.14
C SER A 288 8.97 6.73 -39.99
N GLY A 289 8.28 5.61 -39.86
CA GLY A 289 8.87 4.27 -39.69
C GLY A 289 9.23 3.91 -38.26
N ALA A 290 9.02 4.82 -37.29
CA ALA A 290 9.08 4.45 -35.87
C ALA A 290 7.73 3.88 -35.39
N GLU A 291 7.80 2.97 -34.42
CA GLU A 291 6.64 2.50 -33.66
C GLU A 291 6.79 2.91 -32.20
N VAL A 292 5.71 3.45 -31.61
CA VAL A 292 5.66 3.84 -30.21
C VAL A 292 4.50 3.12 -29.51
N ARG A 293 4.79 2.49 -28.39
CA ARG A 293 3.78 1.80 -27.58
C ARG A 293 3.91 2.23 -26.13
N ALA A 294 2.80 2.56 -25.52
CA ALA A 294 2.72 2.82 -24.08
C ALA A 294 2.15 1.59 -23.34
N GLU A 295 2.73 1.30 -22.18
CA GLU A 295 2.32 0.21 -21.31
C GLU A 295 2.16 0.72 -19.87
N VAL A 296 0.97 0.49 -19.28
CA VAL A 296 0.73 0.78 -17.86
C VAL A 296 1.23 -0.40 -17.04
N LEU A 297 2.36 -0.21 -16.35
CA LEU A 297 2.97 -1.25 -15.51
C LEU A 297 2.23 -1.46 -14.19
N SER A 298 1.76 -0.37 -13.59
CA SER A 298 0.93 -0.41 -12.38
C SER A 298 0.10 0.86 -12.27
N ARG A 299 -1.06 0.75 -11.62
CA ARG A 299 -1.97 1.87 -11.43
C ARG A 299 -2.72 1.76 -10.11
N ARG A 300 -2.56 2.77 -9.27
CA ARG A 300 -3.44 3.08 -8.15
C ARG A 300 -4.18 4.38 -8.45
N PRO A 301 -5.52 4.36 -8.56
CA PRO A 301 -6.29 5.57 -8.87
C PRO A 301 -6.16 6.62 -7.78
N ALA A 302 -6.39 7.89 -8.10
CA ALA A 302 -6.47 8.94 -7.09
C ALA A 302 -7.66 8.67 -6.16
N TRP A 303 -7.41 8.61 -4.86
CA TRP A 303 -8.43 8.59 -3.82
C TRP A 303 -8.60 10.01 -3.29
N GLU A 304 -9.68 10.65 -3.71
CA GLU A 304 -9.98 12.04 -3.39
C GLU A 304 -10.69 12.17 -2.03
N PRO A 305 -10.55 13.31 -1.33
CA PRO A 305 -11.35 13.58 -0.14
C PRO A 305 -12.85 13.48 -0.47
N GLY A 306 -13.63 12.82 0.39
CA GLY A 306 -15.05 12.63 0.16
C GLY A 306 -15.86 12.50 1.45
N ALA A 307 -17.18 12.72 1.35
CA ALA A 307 -18.09 12.68 2.49
C ALA A 307 -18.09 11.32 3.21
N ALA A 308 -17.94 10.22 2.48
CA ALA A 308 -17.91 8.87 3.04
C ALA A 308 -16.72 8.69 3.99
N SER A 309 -15.50 9.05 3.56
CA SER A 309 -14.30 8.99 4.41
C SER A 309 -14.35 10.01 5.56
N ALA A 310 -14.93 11.19 5.35
CA ALA A 310 -15.13 12.18 6.40
C ALA A 310 -16.09 11.67 7.48
N GLY A 311 -17.20 11.00 7.09
CA GLY A 311 -18.13 10.37 8.01
C GLY A 311 -17.47 9.25 8.81
N LEU A 312 -16.65 8.41 8.15
CA LEU A 312 -15.90 7.37 8.84
C LEU A 312 -14.87 7.95 9.81
N LEU A 313 -14.17 9.04 9.45
CA LEU A 313 -13.24 9.73 10.35
C LEU A 313 -13.96 10.23 11.61
N ALA A 314 -15.13 10.84 11.45
CA ALA A 314 -15.92 11.31 12.60
C ALA A 314 -16.30 10.16 13.54
N ALA A 315 -16.71 9.01 12.99
CA ALA A 315 -17.05 7.82 13.78
C ALA A 315 -15.81 7.25 14.50
N VAL A 316 -14.67 7.18 13.82
CA VAL A 316 -13.38 6.74 14.41
C VAL A 316 -12.92 7.70 15.52
N THR A 317 -13.05 9.02 15.31
CA THR A 317 -12.72 10.02 16.32
C THR A 317 -13.58 9.85 17.59
N ALA A 318 -14.89 9.58 17.42
CA ALA A 318 -15.78 9.31 18.54
C ALA A 318 -15.42 7.99 19.27
N ALA A 319 -15.03 6.95 18.53
CA ALA A 319 -14.55 5.70 19.12
C ALA A 319 -13.22 5.88 19.88
N ALA A 320 -12.28 6.63 19.32
CA ALA A 320 -10.99 6.95 19.94
C ALA A 320 -11.15 7.71 21.27
N ALA A 321 -12.07 8.69 21.33
CA ALA A 321 -12.35 9.44 22.54
C ALA A 321 -12.83 8.55 23.70
N ARG A 322 -13.50 7.43 23.42
CA ARG A 322 -13.95 6.46 24.44
C ARG A 322 -12.79 5.71 25.11
N VAL A 323 -11.63 5.69 24.49
CA VAL A 323 -10.38 5.08 25.01
C VAL A 323 -9.33 6.15 25.34
N GLY A 324 -9.73 7.42 25.45
CA GLY A 324 -8.84 8.52 25.81
C GLY A 324 -7.82 8.92 24.74
N GLN A 325 -8.08 8.61 23.46
CA GLN A 325 -7.21 8.98 22.36
C GLN A 325 -7.83 10.09 21.49
N GLU A 326 -6.97 10.98 21.01
CA GLU A 326 -7.32 12.00 20.02
C GLU A 326 -6.83 11.55 18.65
N VAL A 327 -7.70 11.67 17.65
CA VAL A 327 -7.40 11.29 16.28
C VAL A 327 -7.75 12.43 15.33
N THR A 328 -6.79 12.77 14.48
CA THR A 328 -6.96 13.72 13.36
C THR A 328 -6.84 12.99 12.03
N GLY A 329 -7.25 13.62 10.94
CA GLY A 329 -7.09 13.07 9.60
C GLY A 329 -6.71 14.13 8.58
N ALA A 330 -5.89 13.75 7.60
CA ALA A 330 -5.46 14.62 6.51
C ALA A 330 -5.17 13.81 5.23
N PRO A 331 -5.21 14.42 4.04
CA PRO A 331 -4.71 13.81 2.80
C PRO A 331 -3.22 13.46 2.89
N ALA A 332 -2.83 12.38 2.23
CA ALA A 332 -1.43 11.91 2.16
C ALA A 332 -0.89 11.96 0.73
N PRO A 333 0.42 12.25 0.54
CA PRO A 333 1.02 12.37 -0.79
C PRO A 333 1.32 11.03 -1.47
N GLY A 334 1.53 9.95 -0.70
CA GLY A 334 1.86 8.62 -1.21
C GLY A 334 0.61 7.80 -1.52
N ALA A 335 0.68 6.93 -2.53
CA ALA A 335 -0.36 5.94 -2.83
C ALA A 335 -0.15 4.69 -1.97
N ALA A 336 -1.22 3.91 -1.77
CA ALA A 336 -1.22 2.57 -1.17
C ALA A 336 -2.44 1.77 -1.67
N ASP A 337 -2.61 0.55 -1.22
CA ASP A 337 -3.74 -0.31 -1.61
C ASP A 337 -5.10 0.30 -1.26
N THR A 338 -5.18 1.13 -0.23
CA THR A 338 -6.36 1.90 0.13
C THR A 338 -6.84 2.88 -0.94
N ASN A 339 -6.00 3.23 -1.92
CA ASN A 339 -6.45 3.96 -3.10
C ASN A 339 -7.53 3.22 -3.88
N LEU A 340 -7.43 1.88 -3.96
CA LEU A 340 -8.38 1.06 -4.69
C LEU A 340 -9.78 1.09 -4.06
N THR A 341 -9.85 1.06 -2.73
CA THR A 341 -11.11 1.11 -1.99
C THR A 341 -11.69 2.51 -1.93
N GLY A 342 -10.87 3.51 -1.61
CA GLY A 342 -11.30 4.90 -1.51
C GLY A 342 -11.76 5.50 -2.84
N ALA A 343 -11.04 5.22 -3.94
CA ALA A 343 -11.44 5.66 -5.28
C ALA A 343 -12.70 4.95 -5.80
N ALA A 344 -13.01 3.75 -5.29
CA ALA A 344 -14.26 3.04 -5.58
C ALA A 344 -15.47 3.60 -4.77
N GLY A 345 -15.25 4.57 -3.88
CA GLY A 345 -16.30 5.19 -3.07
C GLY A 345 -16.62 4.46 -1.76
N LEU A 346 -15.89 3.39 -1.41
CA LEU A 346 -16.01 2.76 -0.10
C LEU A 346 -15.49 3.74 0.97
N PRO A 347 -16.22 3.95 2.10
CA PRO A 347 -15.67 4.70 3.22
C PRO A 347 -14.32 4.13 3.62
N THR A 348 -13.25 4.92 3.48
CA THR A 348 -11.88 4.42 3.65
C THR A 348 -11.08 5.39 4.51
N LEU A 349 -10.29 4.86 5.44
CA LEU A 349 -9.23 5.56 6.16
C LEU A 349 -7.96 4.72 6.10
N ASP A 350 -6.82 5.36 6.31
CA ASP A 350 -5.55 4.68 6.35
C ASP A 350 -4.65 5.24 7.46
N GLY A 351 -3.53 4.56 7.77
CA GLY A 351 -2.62 5.03 8.80
C GLY A 351 -2.89 4.45 10.19
N PHE A 352 -3.49 3.27 10.28
CA PHE A 352 -3.70 2.56 11.55
C PHE A 352 -2.46 1.82 12.06
N GLY A 353 -1.38 1.77 11.29
CA GLY A 353 -0.11 1.19 11.71
C GLY A 353 0.60 1.96 12.80
N PRO A 354 1.65 1.39 13.40
CA PRO A 354 2.39 1.99 14.52
C PRO A 354 3.22 3.19 14.09
N GLY A 355 3.56 4.05 15.06
CA GLY A 355 4.44 5.19 14.85
C GLY A 355 5.92 4.81 14.79
N GLY A 356 6.64 5.41 13.88
CA GLY A 356 8.05 5.14 13.62
C GLY A 356 8.61 6.12 12.61
N GLY A 357 9.46 5.62 11.72
CA GLY A 357 10.02 6.39 10.63
C GLY A 357 10.98 5.58 9.77
N GLY A 358 11.55 6.26 8.76
CA GLY A 358 12.57 5.66 7.90
C GLY A 358 12.02 4.68 6.86
N ALA A 359 10.74 4.76 6.47
CA ALA A 359 10.21 3.96 5.36
C ALA A 359 11.15 4.05 4.15
N HIS A 360 11.45 2.91 3.52
CA HIS A 360 12.36 2.77 2.39
C HIS A 360 13.84 3.18 2.66
N ALA A 361 14.23 3.36 3.92
CA ALA A 361 15.58 3.73 4.29
C ALA A 361 16.21 2.73 5.27
N ALA A 362 17.54 2.65 5.31
CA ALA A 362 18.27 1.78 6.25
C ALA A 362 18.05 2.14 7.75
N THR A 363 17.36 3.23 8.02
CA THR A 363 16.97 3.70 9.36
C THR A 363 15.55 3.32 9.75
N GLU A 364 14.89 2.44 9.00
CA GLU A 364 13.53 2.04 9.26
C GLU A 364 13.35 1.48 10.67
N HIS A 365 12.32 1.98 11.36
CA HIS A 365 12.04 1.60 12.74
C HIS A 365 10.60 1.89 13.16
N VAL A 366 10.14 1.20 14.20
CA VAL A 366 8.94 1.57 14.95
C VAL A 366 9.24 1.80 16.43
N ARG A 367 8.45 2.67 17.05
CA ARG A 367 8.40 2.84 18.51
C ARG A 367 7.39 1.84 19.07
N LEU A 368 7.86 0.83 19.77
CA LEU A 368 7.04 -0.28 20.26
C LEU A 368 5.81 0.15 21.09
N PRO A 369 5.86 1.18 21.98
CA PRO A 369 4.66 1.62 22.69
C PRO A 369 3.51 2.07 21.78
N THR A 370 3.83 2.51 20.54
CA THR A 370 2.80 2.91 19.58
C THR A 370 2.06 1.72 18.98
N VAL A 371 2.62 0.51 18.99
CA VAL A 371 1.92 -0.73 18.59
C VAL A 371 0.73 -0.95 19.50
N ALA A 372 0.94 -0.88 20.83
CA ALA A 372 -0.14 -1.01 21.82
C ALA A 372 -1.22 0.07 21.64
N ALA A 373 -0.81 1.34 21.50
CA ALA A 373 -1.74 2.46 21.33
C ALA A 373 -2.60 2.29 20.05
N ARG A 374 -2.00 1.84 18.94
CA ARG A 374 -2.71 1.61 17.67
C ARG A 374 -3.65 0.39 17.74
N ALA A 375 -3.25 -0.67 18.44
CA ALA A 375 -4.11 -1.82 18.69
C ALA A 375 -5.37 -1.41 19.48
N VAL A 376 -5.24 -0.53 20.50
CA VAL A 376 -6.36 0.02 21.24
C VAL A 376 -7.27 0.87 20.34
N LEU A 377 -6.69 1.76 19.51
CA LEU A 377 -7.45 2.55 18.55
C LEU A 377 -8.25 1.68 17.59
N LEU A 378 -7.60 0.67 17.02
CA LEU A 378 -8.25 -0.23 16.06
C LEU A 378 -9.34 -1.06 16.73
N ALA A 379 -9.10 -1.61 17.94
CA ALA A 379 -10.10 -2.36 18.69
C ALA A 379 -11.33 -1.48 19.03
N ALA A 380 -11.11 -0.24 19.50
CA ALA A 380 -12.20 0.70 19.77
C ALA A 380 -12.98 1.06 18.49
N THR A 381 -12.29 1.21 17.35
CA THR A 381 -12.91 1.45 16.05
C THR A 381 -13.77 0.26 15.63
N LEU A 382 -13.24 -0.96 15.61
CA LEU A 382 -13.98 -2.16 15.22
C LEU A 382 -15.21 -2.44 16.11
N HIS A 383 -15.15 -2.07 17.40
CA HIS A 383 -16.28 -2.15 18.33
C HIS A 383 -17.31 -1.05 18.08
N GLY A 384 -16.88 0.19 17.83
CA GLY A 384 -17.73 1.37 17.83
C GLY A 384 -18.31 1.78 16.48
N VAL A 385 -17.65 1.38 15.38
CA VAL A 385 -17.98 1.72 14.00
C VAL A 385 -18.49 0.49 13.26
#